data_283c87fc5a605ea3e11c42d5eb07e3ed
#
_entry.id   283c87fc5a605ea3e11c42d5eb07e3ed
#
_cell.length_a   1.000
_cell.length_b   1.000
_cell.length_c   1.000
_cell.angle_alpha   90.00
_cell.angle_beta   90.00
_cell.angle_gamma   90.00
#
_symmetry.space_group_name_H-M   'P 1'
#
loop_
_entity.id
_entity.type
_entity.pdbx_description
1 polymer ?
#
loop_
_entity_poly.entity_id
_entity_poly.type
_entity_poly.pdbx_seq_one_letter_code
_entity_poly.pdbx_strand_id
1 'polypeptide(L)'
;VVIGSWCLEGYKSYFGRKTPLTTLRTRDIDFLVPRPTRIRTSVDVPALLEDLGFVTDFHRGGYIRLIHPELIVEFLVPERGRGTDHPVRLPQLGINAQALRFLNMLEEGTITATLEGVRVRMPHPAAFALHKLLIAPRRQGRPSKQAKDRDAAVAVLEALRAHGAIELVREHLASMP
;
A
#
# COMPACT_ATOMS: atom_id res chain seq x y z
N VAL A 1 -2.38 -7.03 -2.21
CA VAL A 1 -3.01 -6.07 -1.31
C VAL A 1 -2.72 -4.68 -1.83
N VAL A 2 -3.75 -3.86 -2.06
CA VAL A 2 -3.58 -2.44 -2.42
C VAL A 2 -3.15 -1.68 -1.17
N ILE A 3 -2.09 -0.88 -1.26
CA ILE A 3 -1.59 -0.04 -0.16
C ILE A 3 -1.40 1.41 -0.63
N GLY A 4 -0.75 2.23 0.19
CA GLY A 4 -0.47 3.61 -0.19
C GLY A 4 -1.71 4.53 -0.14
N SER A 5 -1.67 5.61 -0.91
CA SER A 5 -2.70 6.66 -0.86
C SER A 5 -4.07 6.20 -1.37
N TRP A 6 -4.11 5.20 -2.24
CA TRP A 6 -5.36 4.64 -2.76
C TRP A 6 -6.24 3.98 -1.68
N CYS A 7 -5.64 3.61 -0.54
CA CYS A 7 -6.39 3.09 0.61
C CYS A 7 -7.45 4.08 1.10
N LEU A 8 -7.18 5.39 1.04
CA LEU A 8 -8.13 6.41 1.50
C LEU A 8 -9.45 6.38 0.70
N GLU A 9 -9.37 6.10 -0.61
CA GLU A 9 -10.56 5.96 -1.44
C GLU A 9 -11.34 4.70 -1.07
N GLY A 10 -10.66 3.57 -0.90
CA GLY A 10 -11.31 2.33 -0.47
C GLY A 10 -11.91 2.42 0.95
N TYR A 11 -11.30 3.19 1.85
CA TYR A 11 -11.85 3.42 3.19
C TYR A 11 -13.17 4.21 3.19
N LYS A 12 -13.43 5.07 2.19
CA LYS A 12 -14.75 5.66 2.00
C LYS A 12 -15.84 4.61 1.78
N SER A 13 -15.51 3.55 1.05
CA SER A 13 -16.43 2.42 0.87
C SER A 13 -16.59 1.63 2.17
N TYR A 14 -15.53 1.46 2.95
CA TYR A 14 -15.52 0.71 4.20
C TYR A 14 -16.29 1.42 5.32
N PHE A 15 -16.02 2.71 5.54
CA PHE A 15 -16.69 3.51 6.58
C PHE A 15 -18.05 4.09 6.15
N GLY A 16 -18.36 4.05 4.86
CA GLY A 16 -19.51 4.73 4.27
C GLY A 16 -19.14 6.08 3.64
N ARG A 17 -19.79 6.37 2.52
CA ARG A 17 -19.47 7.52 1.65
C ARG A 17 -19.53 8.89 2.31
N LYS A 18 -20.25 9.01 3.44
CA LYS A 18 -20.38 10.27 4.20
C LYS A 18 -19.19 10.55 5.11
N THR A 19 -18.26 9.60 5.27
CA THR A 19 -17.07 9.81 6.09
C THR A 19 -16.15 10.82 5.40
N PRO A 20 -15.74 11.90 6.08
CA PRO A 20 -14.94 12.98 5.49
C PRO A 20 -13.46 12.56 5.36
N LEU A 21 -13.19 11.60 4.49
CA LEU A 21 -11.82 11.23 4.12
C LEU A 21 -11.42 12.01 2.87
N THR A 22 -10.47 12.94 3.04
CA THR A 22 -9.90 13.65 1.90
C THR A 22 -9.02 12.70 1.11
N THR A 23 -9.38 12.44 -0.14
CA THR A 23 -8.58 11.62 -1.04
C THR A 23 -7.80 12.53 -1.97
N LEU A 24 -6.48 12.41 -1.95
CA LEU A 24 -5.63 12.98 -2.98
C LEU A 24 -5.47 11.93 -4.06
N ARG A 25 -6.00 12.18 -5.26
CA ARG A 25 -5.70 11.33 -6.41
C ARG A 25 -4.20 11.39 -6.66
N THR A 26 -3.56 10.23 -6.53
CA THR A 26 -2.16 10.04 -6.90
C THR A 26 -2.11 9.13 -8.10
N ARG A 27 -1.13 9.34 -8.96
CA ARG A 27 -0.90 8.46 -10.11
C ARG A 27 -0.33 7.12 -9.69
N ASP A 28 0.30 7.07 -8.52
CA ASP A 28 0.99 5.87 -8.04
C ASP A 28 0.00 4.97 -7.30
N ILE A 29 -0.16 3.74 -7.76
CA ILE A 29 -0.85 2.67 -7.04
C ILE A 29 0.18 1.62 -6.61
N ASP A 30 0.21 1.36 -5.31
CA ASP A 30 1.17 0.44 -4.70
C ASP A 30 0.49 -0.90 -4.39
N PHE A 31 1.08 -2.00 -4.85
CA PHE A 31 0.66 -3.35 -4.52
C PHE A 31 1.66 -4.01 -3.58
N LEU A 32 1.21 -4.31 -2.36
CA LEU A 32 1.95 -5.16 -1.44
C LEU A 32 1.74 -6.63 -1.81
N VAL A 33 2.85 -7.31 -2.10
CA VAL A 33 2.89 -8.77 -2.28
C VAL A 33 3.38 -9.39 -0.97
N PRO A 34 2.52 -10.13 -0.24
CA PRO A 34 2.88 -10.74 1.04
C PRO A 34 4.02 -11.76 0.90
N ARG A 35 4.79 -11.94 1.96
CA ARG A 35 5.87 -12.94 2.03
C ARG A 35 5.65 -13.90 3.21
N PRO A 36 5.72 -15.23 3.01
CA PRO A 36 6.02 -15.92 1.75
C PRO A 36 4.91 -15.75 0.72
N THR A 37 5.31 -15.58 -0.53
CA THR A 37 4.37 -15.42 -1.65
C THR A 37 3.64 -16.73 -1.90
N ARG A 38 2.31 -16.71 -1.86
CA ARG A 38 1.44 -17.89 -2.12
C ARG A 38 0.67 -17.70 -3.43
N ILE A 39 1.40 -17.48 -4.53
CA ILE A 39 0.80 -17.36 -5.85
C ILE A 39 0.76 -18.74 -6.47
N ARG A 40 -0.44 -19.26 -6.71
CA ARG A 40 -0.65 -20.60 -7.27
C ARG A 40 -0.57 -20.62 -8.80
N THR A 41 -0.92 -19.51 -9.44
CA THR A 41 -0.95 -19.39 -10.90
C THR A 41 0.01 -18.29 -11.32
N SER A 42 0.92 -18.61 -12.22
CA SER A 42 1.82 -17.60 -12.78
C SER A 42 1.07 -16.67 -13.73
N VAL A 43 1.34 -15.39 -13.62
CA VAL A 43 0.81 -14.33 -14.50
C VAL A 43 1.96 -13.39 -14.84
N ASP A 44 2.22 -13.19 -16.11
CA ASP A 44 3.15 -12.16 -16.56
C ASP A 44 2.43 -10.81 -16.52
N VAL A 45 2.61 -10.09 -15.40
CA VAL A 45 1.91 -8.82 -15.18
C VAL A 45 2.37 -7.73 -16.15
N PRO A 46 3.66 -7.57 -16.47
CA PRO A 46 4.10 -6.67 -17.53
C PRO A 46 3.41 -6.94 -18.86
N ALA A 47 3.42 -8.18 -19.36
CA ALA A 47 2.77 -8.53 -20.60
C ALA A 47 1.25 -8.27 -20.58
N LEU A 48 0.58 -8.59 -19.46
CA LEU A 48 -0.85 -8.33 -19.29
C LEU A 48 -1.20 -6.85 -19.37
N LEU A 49 -0.34 -5.97 -18.85
CA LEU A 49 -0.57 -4.52 -18.82
C LEU A 49 -0.07 -3.81 -20.09
N GLU A 50 0.80 -4.43 -20.87
CA GLU A 50 1.31 -3.88 -22.13
C GLU A 50 0.17 -3.62 -23.12
N ASP A 51 -0.80 -4.54 -23.24
CA ASP A 51 -2.00 -4.39 -24.05
C ASP A 51 -2.89 -3.20 -23.63
N LEU A 52 -2.72 -2.73 -22.38
CA LEU A 52 -3.40 -1.55 -21.85
C LEU A 52 -2.56 -0.27 -21.97
N GLY A 53 -1.43 -0.31 -22.67
CA GLY A 53 -0.56 0.84 -22.90
C GLY A 53 0.44 1.14 -21.79
N PHE A 54 0.65 0.21 -20.85
CA PHE A 54 1.71 0.36 -19.86
C PHE A 54 3.08 0.00 -20.44
N VAL A 55 4.09 0.75 -20.03
CA VAL A 55 5.49 0.50 -20.38
C VAL A 55 6.25 0.08 -19.12
N THR A 56 7.08 -0.94 -19.25
CA THR A 56 7.96 -1.37 -18.15
C THR A 56 9.15 -0.43 -18.02
N ASP A 57 9.26 0.23 -16.87
CA ASP A 57 10.38 1.09 -16.49
C ASP A 57 11.28 0.37 -15.48
N PHE A 58 12.57 0.29 -15.79
CA PHE A 58 13.57 -0.32 -14.90
C PHE A 58 14.21 0.77 -14.04
N HIS A 59 13.83 0.79 -12.77
CA HIS A 59 14.44 1.71 -11.82
C HIS A 59 15.92 1.34 -11.56
N ARG A 60 16.74 2.35 -11.25
CA ARG A 60 18.18 2.15 -10.96
C ARG A 60 18.46 1.13 -9.84
N GLY A 61 17.52 0.96 -8.89
CA GLY A 61 17.57 -0.09 -7.85
C GLY A 61 17.21 -1.49 -8.36
N GLY A 62 16.94 -1.69 -9.65
CA GLY A 62 16.65 -2.98 -10.28
C GLY A 62 15.21 -3.47 -10.11
N TYR A 63 14.34 -2.78 -9.36
CA TYR A 63 12.91 -3.07 -9.36
C TYR A 63 12.23 -2.43 -10.57
N ILE A 64 11.06 -2.94 -10.91
CA ILE A 64 10.30 -2.42 -12.05
C ILE A 64 9.09 -1.61 -11.60
N ARG A 65 8.70 -0.66 -12.45
CA ARG A 65 7.43 0.06 -12.41
C ARG A 65 6.74 -0.11 -13.74
N LEU A 66 5.42 -0.18 -13.73
CA LEU A 66 4.64 -0.21 -14.95
C LEU A 66 3.99 1.17 -15.09
N ILE A 67 4.37 1.89 -16.14
CA ILE A 67 4.05 3.30 -16.33
C ILE A 67 3.05 3.48 -17.47
N HIS A 68 1.94 4.14 -17.15
CA HIS A 68 0.97 4.67 -18.09
C HIS A 68 0.85 6.20 -17.86
N PRO A 69 0.45 7.01 -18.85
CA PRO A 69 0.26 8.46 -18.66
C PRO A 69 -0.61 8.84 -17.44
N GLU A 70 -1.61 8.03 -17.12
CA GLU A 70 -2.55 8.28 -16.02
C GLU A 70 -2.22 7.53 -14.74
N LEU A 71 -1.46 6.44 -14.79
CA LEU A 71 -1.23 5.56 -13.66
C LEU A 71 0.19 4.99 -13.66
N ILE A 72 0.75 4.83 -12.48
CA ILE A 72 2.01 4.12 -12.24
C ILE A 72 1.72 2.99 -11.28
N VAL A 73 2.08 1.76 -11.66
CA VAL A 73 1.90 0.58 -10.81
C VAL A 73 3.25 0.16 -10.23
N GLU A 74 3.33 0.06 -8.91
CA GLU A 74 4.52 -0.37 -8.18
C GLU A 74 4.22 -1.62 -7.36
N PHE A 75 5.19 -2.54 -7.30
CA PHE A 75 5.10 -3.75 -6.50
C PHE A 75 6.11 -3.69 -5.36
N LEU A 76 5.60 -3.88 -4.15
CA LEU A 76 6.35 -3.77 -2.91
C LEU A 76 6.26 -5.08 -2.14
N VAL A 77 7.34 -5.43 -1.44
CA VAL A 77 7.39 -6.59 -0.54
C VAL A 77 7.94 -6.17 0.81
N PRO A 78 7.58 -6.86 1.91
CA PRO A 78 8.21 -6.63 3.20
C PRO A 78 9.70 -6.95 3.15
N GLU A 79 10.52 -6.03 3.64
CA GLU A 79 11.93 -6.26 3.85
C GLU A 79 12.14 -7.25 5.00
N ARG A 80 13.08 -8.17 4.85
CA ARG A 80 13.43 -9.19 5.86
C ARG A 80 14.88 -9.08 6.28
N GLY A 81 15.15 -9.38 7.55
CA GLY A 81 16.49 -9.40 8.12
C GLY A 81 17.14 -8.01 8.13
N ARG A 82 18.41 -7.95 7.77
CA ARG A 82 19.22 -6.71 7.77
C ARG A 82 18.86 -5.75 6.63
N GLY A 83 17.94 -6.14 5.77
CA GLY A 83 17.61 -5.41 4.55
C GLY A 83 18.48 -5.80 3.36
N THR A 84 18.05 -5.36 2.19
CA THR A 84 18.77 -5.58 0.94
C THR A 84 18.56 -4.40 0.01
N ASP A 85 19.62 -3.94 -0.63
CA ASP A 85 19.54 -2.94 -1.69
C ASP A 85 19.11 -3.54 -3.03
N HIS A 86 18.94 -4.87 -3.06
CA HIS A 86 18.55 -5.58 -4.28
C HIS A 86 17.04 -5.80 -4.33
N PRO A 87 16.45 -5.76 -5.54
CA PRO A 87 15.04 -6.05 -5.72
C PRO A 87 14.75 -7.52 -5.43
N VAL A 88 13.54 -7.80 -5.02
CA VAL A 88 13.04 -9.17 -4.81
C VAL A 88 12.37 -9.65 -6.08
N ARG A 89 12.90 -10.71 -6.65
CA ARG A 89 12.32 -11.36 -7.82
C ARG A 89 11.04 -12.09 -7.45
N LEU A 90 9.99 -11.86 -8.21
CA LEU A 90 8.70 -12.54 -8.12
C LEU A 90 8.39 -13.19 -9.48
N PRO A 91 9.03 -14.32 -9.80
CA PRO A 91 8.94 -14.93 -11.13
C PRO A 91 7.51 -15.33 -11.49
N GLN A 92 6.66 -15.65 -10.49
CA GLN A 92 5.25 -15.98 -10.73
C GLN A 92 4.44 -14.77 -11.25
N LEU A 93 4.94 -13.54 -11.08
CA LEU A 93 4.33 -12.31 -11.55
C LEU A 93 5.11 -11.65 -12.70
N GLY A 94 6.25 -12.22 -13.10
CA GLY A 94 7.13 -11.60 -14.09
C GLY A 94 7.77 -10.27 -13.65
N ILE A 95 7.88 -10.01 -12.33
CA ILE A 95 8.31 -8.71 -11.81
C ILE A 95 9.49 -8.80 -10.84
N ASN A 96 10.16 -7.66 -10.68
CA ASN A 96 11.08 -7.38 -9.59
C ASN A 96 10.45 -6.30 -8.68
N ALA A 97 10.18 -6.67 -7.43
CA ALA A 97 9.54 -5.80 -6.46
C ALA A 97 10.57 -5.08 -5.57
N GLN A 98 10.23 -3.89 -5.11
CA GLN A 98 11.02 -3.18 -4.12
C GLN A 98 10.74 -3.71 -2.71
N ALA A 99 11.79 -4.04 -1.94
CA ALA A 99 11.65 -4.37 -0.53
C ALA A 99 11.62 -3.09 0.32
N LEU A 100 10.65 -2.98 1.22
CA LEU A 100 10.54 -1.85 2.15
C LEU A 100 10.27 -2.33 3.57
N ARG A 101 10.85 -1.61 4.54
CA ARG A 101 10.64 -1.87 5.97
C ARG A 101 9.21 -1.59 6.41
N PHE A 102 8.80 -2.30 7.44
CA PHE A 102 7.51 -2.13 8.12
C PHE A 102 6.28 -2.50 7.30
N LEU A 103 6.42 -3.00 6.06
CA LEU A 103 5.27 -3.41 5.25
C LEU A 103 4.56 -4.64 5.80
N ASN A 104 5.25 -5.47 6.62
CA ASN A 104 4.63 -6.60 7.32
C ASN A 104 3.44 -6.17 8.18
N MET A 105 3.46 -4.96 8.76
CA MET A 105 2.32 -4.40 9.51
C MET A 105 1.04 -4.27 8.68
N LEU A 106 1.15 -4.17 7.36
CA LEU A 106 0.03 -4.01 6.44
C LEU A 106 -0.52 -5.33 5.90
N GLU A 107 0.11 -6.45 6.25
CA GLU A 107 -0.31 -7.80 5.83
C GLU A 107 -1.36 -8.39 6.76
N GLU A 108 -1.31 -8.04 8.04
CA GLU A 108 -2.18 -8.58 9.06
C GLU A 108 -3.54 -7.87 9.09
N GLY A 109 -4.60 -8.64 9.32
CA GLY A 109 -5.95 -8.08 9.48
C GLY A 109 -6.46 -7.31 8.25
N THR A 110 -6.09 -7.73 7.03
CA THR A 110 -6.56 -7.05 5.82
C THR A 110 -8.07 -7.09 5.69
N ILE A 111 -8.65 -6.00 5.21
CA ILE A 111 -10.07 -5.88 4.88
C ILE A 111 -10.30 -5.99 3.37
N THR A 112 -11.55 -6.23 2.99
CA THR A 112 -12.02 -6.08 1.61
C THR A 112 -12.82 -4.80 1.48
N ALA A 113 -12.47 -3.97 0.52
CA ALA A 113 -13.19 -2.74 0.19
C ALA A 113 -13.45 -2.65 -1.30
N THR A 114 -14.31 -1.74 -1.72
CA THR A 114 -14.57 -1.46 -3.14
C THR A 114 -13.81 -0.21 -3.55
N LEU A 115 -12.98 -0.36 -4.57
CA LEU A 115 -12.19 0.69 -5.17
C LEU A 115 -12.57 0.78 -6.66
N GLU A 116 -13.12 1.91 -7.10
CA GLU A 116 -13.58 2.12 -8.48
C GLU A 116 -14.46 0.94 -9.01
N GLY A 117 -15.37 0.44 -8.16
CA GLY A 117 -16.25 -0.69 -8.50
C GLY A 117 -15.63 -2.09 -8.36
N VAL A 118 -14.32 -2.19 -8.11
CA VAL A 118 -13.61 -3.47 -7.98
C VAL A 118 -13.38 -3.80 -6.50
N ARG A 119 -13.67 -5.05 -6.11
CA ARG A 119 -13.34 -5.54 -4.77
C ARG A 119 -11.85 -5.80 -4.65
N VAL A 120 -11.20 -5.12 -3.71
CA VAL A 120 -9.77 -5.23 -3.45
C VAL A 120 -9.49 -5.54 -1.98
N ARG A 121 -8.38 -6.19 -1.73
CA ARG A 121 -7.85 -6.34 -0.36
C ARG A 121 -6.97 -5.14 -0.03
N MET A 122 -7.13 -4.62 1.19
CA MET A 122 -6.40 -3.46 1.70
C MET A 122 -6.00 -3.71 3.16
N PRO A 123 -5.00 -2.99 3.71
CA PRO A 123 -4.72 -3.03 5.13
C PRO A 123 -5.95 -2.65 5.96
N HIS A 124 -6.03 -3.16 7.19
CA HIS A 124 -6.98 -2.62 8.15
C HIS A 124 -6.70 -1.13 8.38
N PRO A 125 -7.72 -0.25 8.50
CA PRO A 125 -7.50 1.19 8.70
C PRO A 125 -6.58 1.53 9.87
N ALA A 126 -6.68 0.80 10.99
CA ALA A 126 -5.81 0.99 12.15
C ALA A 126 -4.34 0.69 11.79
N ALA A 127 -4.06 -0.44 11.14
CA ALA A 127 -2.71 -0.79 10.69
C ALA A 127 -2.14 0.26 9.70
N PHE A 128 -2.97 0.73 8.78
CA PHE A 128 -2.61 1.80 7.86
C PHE A 128 -2.21 3.08 8.58
N ALA A 129 -3.04 3.56 9.52
CA ALA A 129 -2.77 4.79 10.27
C ALA A 129 -1.48 4.68 11.08
N LEU A 130 -1.29 3.57 11.82
CA LEU A 130 -0.07 3.32 12.59
C LEU A 130 1.17 3.25 11.70
N HIS A 131 1.08 2.55 10.56
CA HIS A 131 2.17 2.50 9.60
C HIS A 131 2.53 3.89 9.06
N LYS A 132 1.54 4.72 8.70
CA LYS A 132 1.75 6.08 8.23
C LYS A 132 2.45 6.95 9.28
N LEU A 133 2.04 6.87 10.54
CA LEU A 133 2.71 7.56 11.66
C LEU A 133 4.15 7.08 11.86
N LEU A 134 4.38 5.78 11.72
CA LEU A 134 5.70 5.18 11.87
C LEU A 134 6.68 5.63 10.78
N ILE A 135 6.22 5.70 9.52
CA ILE A 135 7.10 6.03 8.39
C ILE A 135 7.27 7.54 8.17
N ALA A 136 6.31 8.37 8.58
CA ALA A 136 6.36 9.82 8.37
C ALA A 136 7.70 10.45 8.84
N PRO A 137 8.16 10.25 10.09
CA PRO A 137 9.42 10.84 10.56
C PRO A 137 10.66 10.27 9.83
N ARG A 138 10.52 9.11 9.17
CA ARG A 138 11.61 8.44 8.44
C ARG A 138 11.75 8.92 6.99
N ARG A 139 10.85 9.80 6.52
CA ARG A 139 10.90 10.44 5.20
C ARG A 139 11.91 11.60 5.16
N GLN A 140 13.18 11.34 5.47
CA GLN A 140 14.22 12.37 5.50
C GLN A 140 14.31 13.12 4.15
N GLY A 141 14.43 14.46 4.22
CA GLY A 141 14.52 15.32 3.04
C GLY A 141 13.24 15.44 2.19
N ARG A 142 12.09 14.93 2.69
CA ARG A 142 10.82 14.95 1.96
C ARG A 142 9.66 15.47 2.83
N PRO A 143 9.68 16.76 3.26
CA PRO A 143 8.71 17.30 4.21
C PRO A 143 7.26 17.23 3.72
N SER A 144 7.01 17.40 2.42
CA SER A 144 5.67 17.25 1.84
C SER A 144 5.13 15.83 1.95
N LYS A 145 5.98 14.81 1.78
CA LYS A 145 5.58 13.41 1.99
C LYS A 145 5.36 13.09 3.47
N GLN A 146 6.12 13.70 4.37
CA GLN A 146 5.89 13.58 5.82
C GLN A 146 4.53 14.13 6.22
N ALA A 147 4.21 15.35 5.79
CA ALA A 147 2.92 15.97 6.05
C ALA A 147 1.78 15.12 5.51
N LYS A 148 1.85 14.71 4.23
CA LYS A 148 0.86 13.85 3.60
C LYS A 148 0.63 12.53 4.35
N ASP A 149 1.70 11.88 4.84
CA ASP A 149 1.57 10.64 5.60
C ASP A 149 0.91 10.89 6.97
N ARG A 150 1.22 12.00 7.66
CA ARG A 150 0.56 12.38 8.92
C ARG A 150 -0.92 12.71 8.71
N ASP A 151 -1.24 13.53 7.70
CA ASP A 151 -2.61 13.94 7.40
C ASP A 151 -3.48 12.71 7.07
N ALA A 152 -2.95 11.79 6.27
CA ALA A 152 -3.62 10.53 5.98
C ALA A 152 -3.88 9.68 7.24
N ALA A 153 -2.90 9.60 8.14
CA ALA A 153 -3.06 8.87 9.39
C ALA A 153 -4.12 9.52 10.29
N VAL A 154 -4.07 10.84 10.47
CA VAL A 154 -5.04 11.58 11.29
C VAL A 154 -6.45 11.40 10.76
N ALA A 155 -6.65 11.58 9.46
CA ALA A 155 -7.96 11.41 8.84
C ALA A 155 -8.57 10.01 9.06
N VAL A 156 -7.73 8.97 8.97
CA VAL A 156 -8.19 7.59 9.22
C VAL A 156 -8.46 7.34 10.70
N LEU A 157 -7.65 7.90 11.62
CA LEU A 157 -7.91 7.79 13.08
C LEU A 157 -9.20 8.50 13.47
N GLU A 158 -9.49 9.66 12.90
CA GLU A 158 -10.74 10.38 13.11
C GLU A 158 -11.93 9.59 12.59
N ALA A 159 -11.81 8.95 11.42
CA ALA A 159 -12.83 8.06 10.90
C ALA A 159 -13.08 6.86 11.81
N LEU A 160 -12.03 6.20 12.30
CA LEU A 160 -12.14 5.10 13.26
C LEU A 160 -12.85 5.55 14.55
N ARG A 161 -12.48 6.71 15.09
CA ARG A 161 -13.13 7.29 16.28
C ARG A 161 -14.62 7.57 16.03
N ALA A 162 -14.94 8.20 14.91
CA ALA A 162 -16.33 8.53 14.56
C ALA A 162 -17.21 7.30 14.40
N HIS A 163 -16.65 6.15 14.06
CA HIS A 163 -17.33 4.86 13.92
C HIS A 163 -17.22 3.97 15.18
N GLY A 164 -16.74 4.49 16.31
CA GLY A 164 -16.60 3.75 17.56
C GLY A 164 -15.56 2.61 17.51
N ALA A 165 -14.65 2.63 16.53
CA ALA A 165 -13.69 1.57 16.26
C ALA A 165 -12.24 1.93 16.68
N ILE A 166 -12.07 2.95 17.53
CA ILE A 166 -10.73 3.42 17.91
C ILE A 166 -9.95 2.38 18.73
N GLU A 167 -10.63 1.49 19.46
CA GLU A 167 -9.97 0.41 20.23
C GLU A 167 -9.17 -0.53 19.34
N LEU A 168 -9.56 -0.71 18.07
CA LEU A 168 -8.81 -1.50 17.10
C LEU A 168 -7.40 -0.95 16.86
N VAL A 169 -7.18 0.34 17.09
CA VAL A 169 -5.82 0.94 17.02
C VAL A 169 -4.95 0.42 18.14
N ARG A 170 -5.50 0.30 19.36
CA ARG A 170 -4.79 -0.26 20.52
C ARG A 170 -4.45 -1.73 20.34
N GLU A 171 -5.39 -2.49 19.79
CA GLU A 171 -5.18 -3.92 19.48
C GLU A 171 -4.08 -4.12 18.49
N HIS A 172 -4.10 -3.35 17.38
CA HIS A 172 -3.02 -3.39 16.39
C HIS A 172 -1.67 -2.92 16.96
N LEU A 173 -1.68 -1.88 17.80
CA LEU A 173 -0.45 -1.39 18.44
C LEU A 173 0.15 -2.45 19.38
N ALA A 174 -0.69 -3.17 20.12
CA ALA A 174 -0.24 -4.24 21.01
C ALA A 174 0.31 -5.47 20.27
N SER A 175 -0.13 -5.69 19.03
CA SER A 175 0.36 -6.79 18.17
C SER A 175 1.64 -6.44 17.38
N MET A 176 2.06 -5.18 17.43
CA MET A 176 3.28 -4.74 16.73
C MET A 176 4.54 -5.32 17.42
N PRO A 177 5.51 -5.83 16.65
CA PRO A 177 6.77 -6.37 17.20
C PRO A 177 7.69 -5.29 17.77
#